data_09150522f9b47f8a523cf58af0d199ea
#
_entry.id   09150522f9b47f8a523cf58af0d199ea
#
_cell.length_a   1.000
_cell.length_b   1.000
_cell.length_c   1.000
_cell.angle_alpha   90.00
_cell.angle_beta   90.00
_cell.angle_gamma   90.00
#
_symmetry.space_group_name_H-M   'P 1'
#
loop_
_entity.id
_entity.type
_entity.pdbx_description
1 polymer ?
#
loop_
_entity_poly.entity_id
_entity_poly.type
_entity_poly.pdbx_seq_one_letter_code
_entity_poly.pdbx_strand_id
1 'polypeptide(L)'
;MSYESTAEPIKVGYLMDFTLPPGFPEELLASFTRTFDLVFEEAVEQGLMDRPVQMIYREVEGLPKGSVKAVIDAYAELVDEGCLVVFGPNITDNCVPMREAIEERFKVPAISVTGTDDWLGEWTFAFPQGSMTDEPIFLADLIAKRGLSEIGVLMEQSLIGESYLKNLRSACRRKGIRIVAEVEIAQTAQDINAAVQTLHEAKAEAIVHLGFGFGIVFVNPALEALGWDPPRFTTTAFQNAWVNPIMWNAFLGWIGVDQYDENNPIGQAWLDRYAKRYDGSRPEYCVSVVNHDVAATLVRAFTDSHPLSPRGVKEALERVKMMPAASGAPGTRVSFGKWTRRAWMGAGYLVARTLDADGVNSHLVDRFGEEG
;
A
#
# COMPACT_ATOMS: atom_id res chain seq x y z
N MET A 1 -12.93 15.85 -32.14
CA MET A 1 -14.28 16.17 -31.66
C MET A 1 -14.39 15.57 -30.28
N SER A 2 -14.38 16.37 -29.24
CA SER A 2 -14.60 15.92 -27.86
C SER A 2 -16.04 15.44 -27.75
N TYR A 3 -16.23 14.18 -27.45
CA TYR A 3 -17.54 13.62 -27.17
C TYR A 3 -17.92 14.12 -25.76
N GLU A 4 -18.69 15.19 -25.66
CA GLU A 4 -19.32 15.57 -24.41
C GLU A 4 -20.46 14.59 -24.15
N SER A 5 -20.21 13.60 -23.30
CA SER A 5 -21.25 12.70 -22.81
C SER A 5 -22.28 13.52 -22.01
N THR A 6 -23.56 13.46 -22.42
CA THR A 6 -24.67 14.07 -21.68
C THR A 6 -25.14 13.22 -20.49
N ALA A 7 -24.53 12.06 -20.28
CA ALA A 7 -24.87 11.16 -19.18
C ALA A 7 -24.27 11.69 -17.86
N GLU A 8 -25.00 11.52 -16.76
CA GLU A 8 -24.49 11.88 -15.43
C GLU A 8 -23.20 11.08 -15.11
N PRO A 9 -22.18 11.71 -14.49
CA PRO A 9 -20.94 11.04 -14.17
C PRO A 9 -21.14 9.94 -13.13
N ILE A 10 -20.28 8.92 -13.19
CA ILE A 10 -20.16 7.91 -12.14
C ILE A 10 -19.41 8.54 -10.98
N LYS A 11 -20.00 8.58 -9.79
CA LYS A 11 -19.36 9.11 -8.61
C LYS A 11 -18.57 8.04 -7.87
N VAL A 12 -17.31 8.33 -7.59
CA VAL A 12 -16.38 7.50 -6.83
C VAL A 12 -15.85 8.31 -5.66
N GLY A 13 -16.01 7.81 -4.44
CA GLY A 13 -15.44 8.43 -3.26
C GLY A 13 -13.96 8.10 -3.12
N TYR A 14 -13.15 9.08 -2.71
CA TYR A 14 -11.78 8.87 -2.26
C TYR A 14 -11.68 9.39 -0.82
N LEU A 15 -11.62 8.45 0.12
CA LEU A 15 -11.53 8.74 1.55
C LEU A 15 -10.08 8.60 2.02
N MET A 16 -9.44 9.73 2.30
CA MET A 16 -8.14 9.80 2.93
C MET A 16 -8.34 9.93 4.44
N ASP A 17 -7.99 8.89 5.18
CA ASP A 17 -8.26 8.75 6.61
C ASP A 17 -7.07 9.17 7.49
N PHE A 18 -6.24 10.05 6.97
CA PHE A 18 -5.11 10.70 7.64
C PHE A 18 -4.84 12.05 7.00
N THR A 19 -4.35 12.99 7.80
CA THR A 19 -3.91 14.31 7.31
C THR A 19 -2.45 14.26 6.89
N LEU A 20 -2.15 14.74 5.70
CA LEU A 20 -0.78 14.80 5.20
C LEU A 20 0.08 15.76 6.04
N PRO A 21 1.34 15.42 6.31
CA PRO A 21 2.22 16.31 7.05
C PRO A 21 2.49 17.61 6.27
N PRO A 22 2.72 18.73 6.96
CA PRO A 22 3.13 19.97 6.31
C PRO A 22 4.38 19.77 5.46
N GLY A 23 4.38 20.34 4.25
CA GLY A 23 5.50 20.19 3.32
C GLY A 23 5.52 18.87 2.54
N PHE A 24 4.40 18.12 2.54
CA PHE A 24 4.26 16.96 1.65
C PHE A 24 4.47 17.38 0.19
N PRO A 25 5.26 16.64 -0.62
CA PRO A 25 5.58 17.04 -1.98
C PRO A 25 4.35 17.19 -2.87
N GLU A 26 4.17 18.36 -3.50
CA GLU A 26 3.00 18.65 -4.35
C GLU A 26 2.83 17.66 -5.50
N GLU A 27 3.93 17.28 -6.17
CA GLU A 27 3.88 16.31 -7.25
C GLU A 27 3.49 14.91 -6.77
N LEU A 28 3.92 14.53 -5.57
CA LEU A 28 3.53 13.27 -4.97
C LEU A 28 2.04 13.26 -4.64
N LEU A 29 1.53 14.35 -4.04
CA LEU A 29 0.11 14.52 -3.76
C LEU A 29 -0.71 14.53 -5.06
N ALA A 30 -0.26 15.28 -6.07
CA ALA A 30 -0.93 15.34 -7.36
C ALA A 30 -1.00 13.97 -8.03
N SER A 31 0.00 13.09 -7.85
CA SER A 31 -0.01 11.76 -8.42
C SER A 31 -1.15 10.88 -7.90
N PHE A 32 -1.64 11.13 -6.67
CA PHE A 32 -2.76 10.36 -6.10
C PHE A 32 -4.07 10.58 -6.87
N THR A 33 -4.31 11.80 -7.32
CA THR A 33 -5.53 12.15 -8.08
C THR A 33 -5.32 11.95 -9.59
N ARG A 34 -4.21 12.44 -10.14
CA ARG A 34 -3.88 12.36 -11.57
C ARG A 34 -3.85 10.91 -12.10
N THR A 35 -3.51 9.94 -11.26
CA THR A 35 -3.53 8.53 -11.65
C THR A 35 -4.95 8.08 -11.97
N PHE A 36 -5.93 8.39 -11.11
CA PHE A 36 -7.33 8.07 -11.35
C PHE A 36 -7.89 8.83 -12.55
N ASP A 37 -7.63 10.14 -12.60
CA ASP A 37 -8.11 11.00 -13.68
C ASP A 37 -7.66 10.48 -15.04
N LEU A 38 -6.35 10.19 -15.20
CA LEU A 38 -5.80 9.69 -16.46
C LEU A 38 -6.46 8.38 -16.90
N VAL A 39 -6.58 7.40 -15.98
CA VAL A 39 -7.15 6.09 -16.32
C VAL A 39 -8.62 6.20 -16.70
N PHE A 40 -9.40 7.03 -16.00
CA PHE A 40 -10.81 7.22 -16.31
C PHE A 40 -11.03 8.04 -17.58
N GLU A 41 -10.25 9.10 -17.82
CA GLU A 41 -10.28 9.87 -19.05
C GLU A 41 -9.95 8.98 -20.27
N GLU A 42 -8.88 8.21 -20.21
CA GLU A 42 -8.48 7.28 -21.27
C GLU A 42 -9.58 6.23 -21.54
N ALA A 43 -10.26 5.74 -20.51
CA ALA A 43 -11.35 4.76 -20.69
C ALA A 43 -12.55 5.34 -21.43
N VAL A 44 -12.89 6.60 -21.22
CA VAL A 44 -13.93 7.32 -21.97
C VAL A 44 -13.47 7.60 -23.41
N GLU A 45 -12.25 8.10 -23.59
CA GLU A 45 -11.68 8.39 -24.92
C GLU A 45 -11.59 7.16 -25.81
N GLN A 46 -11.31 5.99 -25.21
CA GLN A 46 -11.25 4.70 -25.91
C GLN A 46 -12.64 4.06 -26.13
N GLY A 47 -13.71 4.70 -25.64
CA GLY A 47 -15.06 4.17 -25.73
C GLY A 47 -15.34 2.92 -24.87
N LEU A 48 -14.49 2.65 -23.87
CA LEU A 48 -14.72 1.59 -22.90
C LEU A 48 -15.83 1.96 -21.90
N MET A 49 -16.00 3.25 -21.65
CA MET A 49 -17.04 3.81 -20.78
C MET A 49 -17.89 4.82 -21.57
N ASP A 50 -19.18 4.84 -21.30
CA ASP A 50 -20.17 5.73 -21.96
C ASP A 50 -20.30 7.10 -21.27
N ARG A 51 -19.68 7.28 -20.11
CA ARG A 51 -19.77 8.46 -19.28
C ARG A 51 -18.50 8.69 -18.44
N PRO A 52 -18.23 9.93 -18.02
CA PRO A 52 -17.08 10.24 -17.17
C PRO A 52 -17.24 9.72 -15.76
N VAL A 53 -16.12 9.65 -15.03
CA VAL A 53 -16.07 9.43 -13.59
C VAL A 53 -15.81 10.76 -12.89
N GLN A 54 -16.52 11.02 -11.80
CA GLN A 54 -16.29 12.13 -10.90
C GLN A 54 -15.72 11.58 -9.59
N MET A 55 -14.47 11.91 -9.31
CA MET A 55 -13.85 11.63 -8.00
C MET A 55 -14.33 12.65 -6.97
N ILE A 56 -14.78 12.18 -5.81
CA ILE A 56 -15.21 13.00 -4.67
C ILE A 56 -14.25 12.73 -3.52
N TYR A 57 -13.43 13.73 -3.18
CA TYR A 57 -12.39 13.61 -2.18
C TYR A 57 -12.90 14.01 -0.80
N ARG A 58 -12.54 13.23 0.22
CA ARG A 58 -12.69 13.54 1.63
C ARG A 58 -11.40 13.24 2.36
N GLU A 59 -10.91 14.23 3.10
CA GLU A 59 -9.78 14.09 4.02
C GLU A 59 -10.32 14.21 5.44
N VAL A 60 -9.93 13.28 6.30
CA VAL A 60 -10.34 13.25 7.70
C VAL A 60 -9.22 12.71 8.57
N GLU A 61 -9.03 13.27 9.76
CA GLU A 61 -8.05 12.77 10.72
C GLU A 61 -8.60 11.54 11.44
N GLY A 62 -8.20 10.36 11.00
CA GLY A 62 -8.46 9.08 11.66
C GLY A 62 -7.41 8.75 12.74
N LEU A 63 -7.40 7.51 13.22
CA LEU A 63 -6.36 7.03 14.12
C LEU A 63 -4.97 7.09 13.45
N PRO A 64 -3.89 7.30 14.23
CA PRO A 64 -3.86 7.39 15.71
C PRO A 64 -4.17 8.78 16.28
N LYS A 65 -4.29 9.83 15.46
CA LYS A 65 -4.45 11.22 15.96
C LYS A 65 -5.91 11.63 16.15
N GLY A 66 -6.80 11.14 15.29
CA GLY A 66 -8.22 11.42 15.31
C GLY A 66 -9.06 10.26 15.81
N SER A 67 -10.14 9.91 15.09
CA SER A 67 -11.05 8.85 15.52
C SER A 67 -11.66 8.05 14.37
N VAL A 68 -11.94 6.77 14.63
CA VAL A 68 -12.71 5.91 13.71
C VAL A 68 -14.09 6.50 13.40
N LYS A 69 -14.73 7.16 14.39
CA LYS A 69 -16.04 7.80 14.17
C LYS A 69 -15.98 8.86 13.07
N ALA A 70 -14.96 9.70 13.06
CA ALA A 70 -14.80 10.73 12.02
C ALA A 70 -14.66 10.08 10.63
N VAL A 71 -13.96 8.96 10.52
CA VAL A 71 -13.80 8.20 9.27
C VAL A 71 -15.13 7.59 8.82
N ILE A 72 -15.94 7.05 9.76
CA ILE A 72 -17.28 6.52 9.47
C ILE A 72 -18.22 7.65 8.98
N ASP A 73 -18.17 8.80 9.63
CA ASP A 73 -19.01 9.95 9.24
C ASP A 73 -18.64 10.45 7.82
N ALA A 74 -17.35 10.58 7.51
CA ALA A 74 -16.88 10.97 6.18
C ALA A 74 -17.24 9.93 5.08
N TYR A 75 -17.22 8.65 5.43
CA TYR A 75 -17.70 7.60 4.51
C TYR A 75 -19.21 7.74 4.26
N ALA A 76 -20.00 8.03 5.31
CA ALA A 76 -21.44 8.25 5.18
C ALA A 76 -21.75 9.43 4.25
N GLU A 77 -21.01 10.54 4.35
CA GLU A 77 -21.14 11.68 3.44
C GLU A 77 -20.92 11.29 1.97
N LEU A 78 -19.88 10.48 1.69
CA LEU A 78 -19.62 9.99 0.32
C LEU A 78 -20.77 9.11 -0.20
N VAL A 79 -21.36 8.28 0.66
CA VAL A 79 -22.52 7.46 0.32
C VAL A 79 -23.73 8.35 0.04
N ASP A 80 -24.00 9.36 0.86
CA ASP A 80 -25.11 10.30 0.71
C ASP A 80 -24.97 11.16 -0.55
N GLU A 81 -23.74 11.43 -1.00
CA GLU A 81 -23.47 12.08 -2.28
C GLU A 81 -23.70 11.19 -3.50
N GLY A 82 -23.95 9.91 -3.27
CA GLY A 82 -24.28 8.95 -4.33
C GLY A 82 -23.06 8.26 -4.95
N CYS A 83 -21.93 8.16 -4.23
CA CYS A 83 -20.80 7.35 -4.66
C CYS A 83 -21.19 5.88 -4.77
N LEU A 84 -20.84 5.25 -5.89
CA LEU A 84 -21.11 3.84 -6.16
C LEU A 84 -20.06 2.89 -5.55
N VAL A 85 -18.89 3.43 -5.23
CA VAL A 85 -17.77 2.77 -4.58
C VAL A 85 -16.94 3.82 -3.88
N VAL A 86 -16.25 3.44 -2.80
CA VAL A 86 -15.30 4.30 -2.10
C VAL A 86 -13.92 3.64 -2.10
N PHE A 87 -12.90 4.37 -2.53
CA PHE A 87 -11.50 4.04 -2.32
C PHE A 87 -11.05 4.62 -0.98
N GLY A 88 -10.69 3.75 -0.05
CA GLY A 88 -10.44 4.05 1.36
C GLY A 88 -11.51 3.50 2.31
N PRO A 89 -11.28 3.62 3.63
CA PRO A 89 -10.07 4.10 4.28
C PRO A 89 -8.87 3.20 4.02
N ASN A 90 -7.67 3.65 4.36
CA ASN A 90 -6.44 2.96 4.00
C ASN A 90 -5.59 2.54 5.22
N ILE A 91 -5.75 3.21 6.37
CA ILE A 91 -5.05 2.88 7.60
C ILE A 91 -5.77 1.73 8.30
N THR A 92 -5.04 0.64 8.59
CA THR A 92 -5.58 -0.59 9.19
C THR A 92 -6.37 -0.33 10.47
N ASP A 93 -5.86 0.55 11.35
CA ASP A 93 -6.49 0.88 12.63
C ASP A 93 -7.87 1.56 12.47
N ASN A 94 -8.13 2.18 11.30
CA ASN A 94 -9.43 2.71 10.94
C ASN A 94 -10.27 1.68 10.16
N CYS A 95 -9.64 0.94 9.24
CA CYS A 95 -10.31 -0.03 8.37
C CYS A 95 -11.05 -1.12 9.18
N VAL A 96 -10.34 -1.78 10.09
CA VAL A 96 -10.88 -2.93 10.81
C VAL A 96 -12.11 -2.56 11.65
N PRO A 97 -12.10 -1.50 12.48
CA PRO A 97 -13.27 -1.14 13.26
C PRO A 97 -14.47 -0.65 12.43
N MET A 98 -14.25 0.00 11.27
CA MET A 98 -15.36 0.50 10.46
C MET A 98 -15.95 -0.52 9.49
N ARG A 99 -15.31 -1.68 9.29
CA ARG A 99 -15.77 -2.73 8.39
C ARG A 99 -17.24 -3.11 8.63
N GLU A 100 -17.64 -3.29 9.88
CA GLU A 100 -19.02 -3.64 10.25
C GLU A 100 -20.04 -2.61 9.72
N ALA A 101 -19.73 -1.32 9.80
CA ALA A 101 -20.60 -0.27 9.27
C ALA A 101 -20.77 -0.36 7.75
N ILE A 102 -19.72 -0.74 7.01
CA ILE A 102 -19.80 -0.93 5.55
C ILE A 102 -20.63 -2.16 5.22
N GLU A 103 -20.37 -3.28 5.89
CA GLU A 103 -21.02 -4.57 5.65
C GLU A 103 -22.52 -4.57 5.98
N GLU A 104 -22.93 -3.89 7.03
CA GLU A 104 -24.30 -3.97 7.53
C GLU A 104 -25.14 -2.73 7.22
N ARG A 105 -24.55 -1.54 7.28
CA ARG A 105 -25.28 -0.29 7.15
C ARG A 105 -25.19 0.31 5.75
N PHE A 106 -23.98 0.56 5.24
CA PHE A 106 -23.81 1.33 4.02
C PHE A 106 -24.04 0.52 2.75
N LYS A 107 -23.50 -0.69 2.68
CA LYS A 107 -23.60 -1.59 1.51
C LYS A 107 -23.23 -0.91 0.19
N VAL A 108 -22.22 -0.03 0.28
CA VAL A 108 -21.48 0.53 -0.83
C VAL A 108 -20.09 -0.12 -0.79
N PRO A 109 -19.58 -0.69 -1.90
CA PRO A 109 -18.30 -1.38 -1.86
C PRO A 109 -17.16 -0.41 -1.51
N ALA A 110 -16.26 -0.86 -0.64
CA ALA A 110 -15.04 -0.17 -0.29
C ALA A 110 -13.83 -0.93 -0.83
N ILE A 111 -12.93 -0.23 -1.48
CA ILE A 111 -11.62 -0.72 -1.89
C ILE A 111 -10.56 -0.04 -1.03
N SER A 112 -9.72 -0.80 -0.36
CA SER A 112 -8.66 -0.28 0.51
C SER A 112 -7.30 -0.81 0.07
N VAL A 113 -6.24 -0.11 0.43
CA VAL A 113 -4.87 -0.61 0.32
C VAL A 113 -4.38 -1.27 1.60
N THR A 114 -5.24 -1.40 2.63
CA THR A 114 -4.87 -2.09 3.87
C THR A 114 -4.42 -3.52 3.63
N GLY A 115 -3.39 -3.94 4.34
CA GLY A 115 -2.75 -5.25 4.17
C GLY A 115 -3.31 -6.36 5.06
N THR A 116 -4.30 -6.08 5.91
CA THR A 116 -4.89 -7.07 6.81
C THR A 116 -6.05 -7.81 6.18
N ASP A 117 -6.12 -9.13 6.43
CA ASP A 117 -7.27 -9.94 6.03
C ASP A 117 -8.52 -9.68 6.92
N ASP A 118 -8.36 -9.06 8.09
CA ASP A 118 -9.47 -8.68 8.97
C ASP A 118 -10.38 -7.60 8.36
N TRP A 119 -9.90 -6.90 7.34
CA TRP A 119 -10.69 -5.98 6.53
C TRP A 119 -11.67 -6.68 5.57
N LEU A 120 -11.30 -7.87 5.09
CA LEU A 120 -11.99 -8.53 3.99
C LEU A 120 -13.41 -8.99 4.37
N GLY A 121 -14.39 -8.63 3.53
CA GLY A 121 -15.80 -8.93 3.75
C GLY A 121 -16.60 -9.04 2.47
N GLU A 122 -17.91 -9.01 2.57
CA GLU A 122 -18.77 -9.05 1.37
C GLU A 122 -18.65 -7.77 0.53
N TRP A 123 -18.55 -6.61 1.21
CA TRP A 123 -18.52 -5.28 0.59
C TRP A 123 -17.13 -4.63 0.64
N THR A 124 -16.15 -5.28 1.24
CA THR A 124 -14.81 -4.75 1.44
C THR A 124 -13.78 -5.55 0.66
N PHE A 125 -12.99 -4.84 -0.15
CA PHE A 125 -11.97 -5.38 -1.04
C PHE A 125 -10.61 -4.75 -0.72
N ALA A 126 -9.53 -5.44 -1.03
CA ALA A 126 -8.19 -4.91 -0.82
C ALA A 126 -7.28 -5.07 -2.04
N PHE A 127 -6.52 -4.02 -2.32
CA PHE A 127 -5.26 -4.02 -3.05
C PHE A 127 -4.14 -3.88 -2.01
N PRO A 128 -3.70 -4.95 -1.36
CA PRO A 128 -2.87 -4.85 -0.16
C PRO A 128 -1.54 -4.20 -0.47
N GLN A 129 -1.38 -2.97 0.00
CA GLN A 129 -0.12 -2.26 0.08
C GLN A 129 0.32 -2.35 1.54
N GLY A 130 1.35 -3.14 1.82
CA GLY A 130 1.68 -3.50 3.19
C GLY A 130 0.98 -4.79 3.64
N SER A 131 1.05 -5.88 2.84
CA SER A 131 0.43 -7.15 3.17
C SER A 131 1.04 -7.78 4.41
N MET A 132 0.28 -7.80 5.50
CA MET A 132 0.74 -8.37 6.77
C MET A 132 0.84 -9.90 6.73
N THR A 133 0.33 -10.55 5.68
CA THR A 133 0.44 -12.00 5.46
C THR A 133 1.56 -12.37 4.50
N ASP A 134 1.77 -11.59 3.42
CA ASP A 134 2.69 -11.95 2.35
C ASP A 134 4.10 -11.36 2.55
N GLU A 135 4.20 -10.11 3.02
CA GLU A 135 5.49 -9.46 3.23
C GLU A 135 6.39 -10.18 4.23
N PRO A 136 5.88 -10.70 5.37
CA PRO A 136 6.71 -11.49 6.27
C PRO A 136 7.30 -12.75 5.64
N ILE A 137 6.59 -13.34 4.66
CA ILE A 137 7.09 -14.50 3.92
C ILE A 137 8.25 -14.06 3.04
N PHE A 138 8.10 -12.94 2.34
CA PHE A 138 9.14 -12.39 1.50
C PHE A 138 10.35 -11.91 2.30
N LEU A 139 10.14 -11.21 3.40
CA LEU A 139 11.22 -10.78 4.30
C LEU A 139 12.03 -11.98 4.81
N ALA A 140 11.38 -13.05 5.25
CA ALA A 140 12.07 -14.26 5.68
C ALA A 140 12.86 -14.91 4.54
N ASP A 141 12.34 -14.87 3.30
CA ASP A 141 13.04 -15.35 2.11
C ASP A 141 14.28 -14.50 1.80
N LEU A 142 14.15 -13.17 1.80
CA LEU A 142 15.25 -12.22 1.60
C LEU A 142 16.37 -12.40 2.62
N ILE A 143 16.02 -12.63 3.88
CA ILE A 143 16.97 -12.86 4.98
C ILE A 143 17.69 -14.18 4.78
N ALA A 144 16.96 -15.26 4.50
CA ALA A 144 17.53 -16.57 4.27
C ALA A 144 18.47 -16.62 3.04
N LYS A 145 18.10 -15.99 1.93
CA LYS A 145 18.95 -15.86 0.72
C LYS A 145 20.29 -15.16 1.00
N ARG A 146 20.36 -14.31 2.02
CA ARG A 146 21.59 -13.63 2.45
C ARG A 146 22.39 -14.41 3.48
N GLY A 147 21.97 -15.64 3.81
CA GLY A 147 22.65 -16.49 4.78
C GLY A 147 22.52 -16.02 6.22
N LEU A 148 21.56 -15.13 6.52
CA LEU A 148 21.29 -14.62 7.85
C LEU A 148 20.35 -15.57 8.59
N SER A 149 20.65 -15.85 9.87
CA SER A 149 19.91 -16.82 10.67
C SER A 149 19.42 -16.29 12.00
N GLU A 150 19.91 -15.14 12.44
CA GLU A 150 19.59 -14.53 13.74
C GLU A 150 19.20 -13.05 13.55
N ILE A 151 17.93 -12.72 13.77
CA ILE A 151 17.43 -11.37 13.54
C ILE A 151 16.90 -10.73 14.83
N GLY A 152 17.02 -9.41 14.91
CA GLY A 152 16.31 -8.57 15.86
C GLY A 152 15.12 -7.90 15.22
N VAL A 153 14.02 -7.75 15.94
CA VAL A 153 12.80 -7.13 15.46
C VAL A 153 12.51 -5.87 16.26
N LEU A 154 12.30 -4.75 15.54
CA LEU A 154 11.69 -3.52 16.05
C LEU A 154 10.23 -3.47 15.58
N MET A 155 9.28 -3.55 16.50
CA MET A 155 7.85 -3.53 16.19
C MET A 155 7.19 -2.26 16.73
N GLU A 156 6.49 -1.52 15.88
CA GLU A 156 5.64 -0.42 16.33
C GLU A 156 4.38 -0.95 17.00
N GLN A 157 4.01 -0.38 18.17
CA GLN A 157 2.79 -0.71 18.90
C GLN A 157 1.55 -0.30 18.13
N SER A 158 1.00 -1.22 17.34
CA SER A 158 -0.18 -1.03 16.50
C SER A 158 -0.74 -2.37 16.04
N LEU A 159 -1.97 -2.38 15.53
CA LEU A 159 -2.55 -3.58 14.89
C LEU A 159 -1.68 -4.05 13.71
N ILE A 160 -1.08 -3.11 13.00
CA ILE A 160 -0.15 -3.37 11.89
C ILE A 160 1.07 -4.14 12.39
N GLY A 161 1.77 -3.61 13.40
CA GLY A 161 2.99 -4.21 13.97
C GLY A 161 2.73 -5.61 14.52
N GLU A 162 1.66 -5.78 15.31
CA GLU A 162 1.26 -7.06 15.90
C GLU A 162 0.97 -8.13 14.82
N SER A 163 0.23 -7.75 13.78
CA SER A 163 -0.11 -8.65 12.69
C SER A 163 1.13 -9.07 11.89
N TYR A 164 2.01 -8.13 11.58
CA TYR A 164 3.30 -8.43 10.94
C TYR A 164 4.16 -9.37 11.79
N LEU A 165 4.32 -9.09 13.09
CA LEU A 165 5.15 -9.90 13.98
C LEU A 165 4.64 -11.35 14.08
N LYS A 166 3.34 -11.52 14.24
CA LYS A 166 2.68 -12.85 14.26
C LYS A 166 3.06 -13.67 13.02
N ASN A 167 2.96 -13.06 11.85
CA ASN A 167 3.24 -13.73 10.58
C ASN A 167 4.75 -13.91 10.33
N LEU A 168 5.60 -12.94 10.73
CA LEU A 168 7.05 -13.05 10.62
C LEU A 168 7.60 -14.20 11.48
N ARG A 169 7.15 -14.35 12.71
CA ARG A 169 7.50 -15.49 13.56
C ARG A 169 7.23 -16.83 12.88
N SER A 170 6.11 -16.94 12.16
CA SER A 170 5.76 -18.14 11.41
C SER A 170 6.65 -18.34 10.18
N ALA A 171 6.92 -17.28 9.43
CA ALA A 171 7.78 -17.33 8.25
C ALA A 171 9.23 -17.66 8.61
N CYS A 172 9.77 -17.03 9.65
CA CYS A 172 11.12 -17.30 10.17
C CYS A 172 11.30 -18.76 10.60
N ARG A 173 10.34 -19.32 11.34
CA ARG A 173 10.39 -20.75 11.72
C ARG A 173 10.49 -21.68 10.51
N ARG A 174 9.76 -21.38 9.43
CA ARG A 174 9.81 -22.20 8.19
C ARG A 174 11.15 -22.13 7.47
N LYS A 175 11.89 -21.02 7.62
CA LYS A 175 13.20 -20.78 7.01
C LYS A 175 14.37 -21.10 7.95
N GLY A 176 14.12 -21.53 9.20
CA GLY A 176 15.16 -21.79 10.19
C GLY A 176 15.81 -20.51 10.75
N ILE A 177 15.15 -19.36 10.61
CA ILE A 177 15.62 -18.09 11.15
C ILE A 177 15.12 -17.94 12.59
N ARG A 178 16.02 -17.56 13.49
CA ARG A 178 15.74 -17.30 14.90
C ARG A 178 15.58 -15.79 15.15
N ILE A 179 14.49 -15.40 15.76
CA ILE A 179 14.32 -14.04 16.29
C ILE A 179 14.97 -14.03 17.67
N VAL A 180 16.12 -13.36 17.80
CA VAL A 180 16.93 -13.34 19.02
C VAL A 180 16.48 -12.26 20.01
N ALA A 181 15.84 -11.20 19.51
CA ALA A 181 15.19 -10.17 20.31
C ALA A 181 14.00 -9.56 19.57
N GLU A 182 12.96 -9.24 20.31
CA GLU A 182 11.79 -8.50 19.86
C GLU A 182 11.60 -7.31 20.78
N VAL A 183 11.58 -6.10 20.21
CA VAL A 183 11.43 -4.87 20.98
C VAL A 183 10.28 -4.07 20.42
N GLU A 184 9.35 -3.72 21.28
CA GLU A 184 8.24 -2.83 20.95
C GLU A 184 8.69 -1.37 21.11
N ILE A 185 8.31 -0.54 20.14
CA ILE A 185 8.48 0.92 20.17
C ILE A 185 7.13 1.59 20.01
N ALA A 186 6.89 2.67 20.75
CA ALA A 186 5.68 3.46 20.54
C ALA A 186 5.73 4.13 19.16
N GLN A 187 4.60 4.22 18.46
CA GLN A 187 4.51 4.91 17.16
C GLN A 187 4.99 6.36 17.21
N THR A 188 4.87 7.00 18.38
CA THR A 188 5.28 8.39 18.62
C THR A 188 6.61 8.48 19.39
N ALA A 189 7.37 7.39 19.47
CA ALA A 189 8.67 7.41 20.15
C ALA A 189 9.61 8.43 19.48
N GLN A 190 10.32 9.19 20.30
CA GLN A 190 11.33 10.18 19.85
C GLN A 190 12.75 9.73 20.20
N ASP A 191 12.90 8.65 20.96
CA ASP A 191 14.16 8.02 21.31
C ASP A 191 13.97 6.50 21.34
N ILE A 192 14.79 5.80 20.57
CA ILE A 192 14.79 4.33 20.48
C ILE A 192 16.18 3.73 20.73
N ASN A 193 17.12 4.51 21.30
CA ASN A 193 18.48 4.05 21.55
C ASN A 193 18.52 2.76 22.39
N ALA A 194 17.71 2.68 23.47
CA ALA A 194 17.63 1.49 24.30
C ALA A 194 17.08 0.27 23.53
N ALA A 195 16.13 0.47 22.61
CA ALA A 195 15.60 -0.58 21.76
C ALA A 195 16.68 -1.14 20.82
N VAL A 196 17.42 -0.28 20.13
CA VAL A 196 18.50 -0.67 19.22
C VAL A 196 19.64 -1.33 20.00
N GLN A 197 19.98 -0.81 21.18
CA GLN A 197 20.99 -1.43 22.06
C GLN A 197 20.60 -2.85 22.47
N THR A 198 19.33 -3.10 22.81
CA THR A 198 18.82 -4.44 23.13
C THR A 198 19.04 -5.44 21.98
N LEU A 199 18.81 -5.01 20.73
CA LEU A 199 19.06 -5.85 19.55
C LEU A 199 20.55 -6.14 19.36
N HIS A 200 21.40 -5.15 19.58
CA HIS A 200 22.85 -5.30 19.50
C HIS A 200 23.39 -6.26 20.59
N GLU A 201 22.94 -6.12 21.83
CA GLU A 201 23.32 -7.00 22.95
C GLU A 201 22.86 -8.45 22.72
N ALA A 202 21.71 -8.63 22.07
CA ALA A 202 21.20 -9.95 21.65
C ALA A 202 21.98 -10.55 20.48
N LYS A 203 22.97 -9.84 19.93
CA LYS A 203 23.81 -10.25 18.78
C LYS A 203 22.99 -10.54 17.51
N ALA A 204 21.98 -9.74 17.26
CA ALA A 204 21.22 -9.84 16.02
C ALA A 204 22.14 -9.60 14.80
N GLU A 205 22.08 -10.49 13.81
CA GLU A 205 22.82 -10.36 12.55
C GLU A 205 22.18 -9.34 11.61
N ALA A 206 20.88 -9.08 11.78
CA ALA A 206 20.12 -8.12 11.00
C ALA A 206 18.99 -7.52 11.84
N ILE A 207 18.47 -6.37 11.40
CA ILE A 207 17.29 -5.72 11.97
C ILE A 207 16.12 -5.83 11.01
N VAL A 208 14.94 -6.18 11.52
CA VAL A 208 13.68 -6.12 10.80
C VAL A 208 12.75 -5.13 11.51
N HIS A 209 12.35 -4.09 10.81
CA HIS A 209 11.34 -3.14 11.27
C HIS A 209 9.95 -3.58 10.82
N LEU A 210 8.99 -3.57 11.74
CA LEU A 210 7.58 -3.90 11.50
C LEU A 210 6.67 -2.78 12.00
N GLY A 211 5.92 -2.18 11.10
CA GLY A 211 5.01 -1.10 11.44
C GLY A 211 4.78 -0.17 10.27
N PHE A 212 4.30 1.02 10.57
CA PHE A 212 4.03 2.06 9.57
C PHE A 212 5.31 2.83 9.15
N GLY A 213 6.36 2.82 9.98
CA GLY A 213 7.66 3.44 9.67
C GLY A 213 7.93 4.77 10.38
N PHE A 214 7.09 5.19 11.32
CA PHE A 214 7.29 6.46 12.03
C PHE A 214 8.59 6.50 12.86
N GLY A 215 8.97 5.35 13.46
CA GLY A 215 10.17 5.24 14.29
C GLY A 215 11.48 5.13 13.53
N ILE A 216 11.46 4.88 12.23
CA ILE A 216 12.67 4.60 11.43
C ILE A 216 13.69 5.75 11.44
N VAL A 217 13.23 7.00 11.53
CA VAL A 217 14.08 8.19 11.56
C VAL A 217 15.11 8.16 12.71
N PHE A 218 14.85 7.40 13.76
CA PHE A 218 15.73 7.31 14.92
C PHE A 218 16.65 6.08 14.88
N VAL A 219 16.46 5.14 13.93
CA VAL A 219 17.25 3.90 13.88
C VAL A 219 18.68 4.18 13.45
N ASN A 220 18.90 4.85 12.32
CA ASN A 220 20.25 5.12 11.81
C ASN A 220 21.11 5.91 12.82
N PRO A 221 20.62 6.99 13.46
CA PRO A 221 21.38 7.67 14.52
C PRO A 221 21.73 6.77 15.72
N ALA A 222 20.83 5.89 16.13
CA ALA A 222 21.09 4.95 17.23
C ALA A 222 22.15 3.90 16.85
N LEU A 223 22.16 3.43 15.61
CA LEU A 223 23.18 2.52 15.07
C LEU A 223 24.55 3.19 15.02
N GLU A 224 24.61 4.42 14.51
CA GLU A 224 25.84 5.22 14.48
C GLU A 224 26.43 5.41 15.88
N ALA A 225 25.58 5.71 16.87
CA ALA A 225 26.03 5.87 18.26
C ALA A 225 26.63 4.59 18.86
N LEU A 226 26.20 3.41 18.39
CA LEU A 226 26.73 2.11 18.79
C LEU A 226 27.93 1.64 17.94
N GLY A 227 28.22 2.30 16.81
CA GLY A 227 29.18 1.81 15.81
C GLY A 227 28.78 0.46 15.22
N TRP A 228 27.48 0.21 15.11
CA TRP A 228 26.91 -1.05 14.62
C TRP A 228 26.14 -0.81 13.31
N ASP A 229 26.48 -1.54 12.24
CA ASP A 229 25.89 -1.38 10.91
C ASP A 229 25.41 -2.74 10.35
N PRO A 230 24.30 -3.31 10.89
CA PRO A 230 23.74 -4.55 10.41
C PRO A 230 22.92 -4.34 9.14
N PRO A 231 22.70 -5.38 8.32
CA PRO A 231 21.63 -5.40 7.32
C PRO A 231 20.29 -5.02 7.93
N ARG A 232 19.52 -4.19 7.23
CA ARG A 232 18.23 -3.65 7.69
C ARG A 232 17.13 -3.95 6.70
N PHE A 233 16.02 -4.50 7.19
CA PHE A 233 14.86 -4.89 6.39
C PHE A 233 13.61 -4.21 6.93
N THR A 234 12.73 -3.78 6.04
CA THR A 234 11.44 -3.22 6.43
C THR A 234 10.34 -3.66 5.46
N THR A 235 9.12 -3.52 5.90
CA THR A 235 7.89 -3.75 5.13
C THR A 235 7.68 -2.65 4.09
N THR A 236 6.48 -2.60 3.49
CA THR A 236 6.05 -1.47 2.64
C THR A 236 6.06 -0.11 3.39
N ALA A 237 6.37 -0.07 4.69
CA ALA A 237 6.78 1.17 5.37
C ALA A 237 7.85 1.95 4.59
N PHE A 238 8.64 1.27 3.78
CA PHE A 238 9.63 1.81 2.85
C PHE A 238 9.07 2.93 1.95
N GLN A 239 7.79 2.87 1.58
CA GLN A 239 7.12 3.92 0.80
C GLN A 239 7.18 5.32 1.44
N ASN A 240 7.34 5.40 2.77
CA ASN A 240 7.44 6.69 3.45
C ASN A 240 8.73 7.45 3.10
N ALA A 241 9.70 6.82 2.47
CA ALA A 241 10.91 7.50 1.98
C ALA A 241 10.59 8.70 1.08
N TRP A 242 9.53 8.60 0.27
CA TRP A 242 9.13 9.66 -0.67
C TRP A 242 8.39 10.83 -0.02
N VAL A 243 8.04 10.74 1.27
CA VAL A 243 7.28 11.81 1.96
C VAL A 243 8.08 13.11 2.09
N ASN A 244 9.38 13.01 2.40
CA ASN A 244 10.28 14.17 2.49
C ASN A 244 11.75 13.71 2.57
N PRO A 245 12.73 14.63 2.41
CA PRO A 245 14.15 14.29 2.48
C PRO A 245 14.61 13.67 3.83
N ILE A 246 13.96 13.98 4.94
CA ILE A 246 14.29 13.39 6.25
C ILE A 246 13.96 11.90 6.23
N MET A 247 12.77 11.55 5.72
CA MET A 247 12.35 10.16 5.58
C MET A 247 13.24 9.42 4.58
N TRP A 248 13.58 10.04 3.44
CA TRP A 248 14.51 9.44 2.49
C TRP A 248 15.82 9.04 3.16
N ASN A 249 16.44 9.97 3.88
CA ASN A 249 17.71 9.72 4.60
C ASN A 249 17.55 8.63 5.68
N ALA A 250 16.40 8.58 6.34
CA ALA A 250 16.12 7.56 7.35
C ALA A 250 16.06 6.13 6.78
N PHE A 251 15.63 5.99 5.52
CA PHE A 251 15.56 4.70 4.83
C PHE A 251 16.83 4.35 4.04
N LEU A 252 17.87 5.20 4.02
CA LEU A 252 19.16 4.81 3.42
C LEU A 252 19.74 3.59 4.11
N GLY A 253 20.21 2.63 3.33
CA GLY A 253 20.77 1.36 3.81
C GLY A 253 19.72 0.32 4.23
N TRP A 254 18.43 0.60 4.05
CA TRP A 254 17.36 -0.38 4.23
C TRP A 254 17.02 -1.10 2.93
N ILE A 255 16.65 -2.35 3.06
CA ILE A 255 15.96 -3.11 2.02
C ILE A 255 14.48 -3.13 2.40
N GLY A 256 13.66 -2.49 1.62
CA GLY A 256 12.22 -2.38 1.84
C GLY A 256 11.41 -3.23 0.87
N VAL A 257 10.26 -3.72 1.33
CA VAL A 257 9.28 -4.32 0.45
C VAL A 257 8.55 -3.23 -0.32
N ASP A 258 8.33 -3.45 -1.60
CA ASP A 258 7.68 -2.53 -2.54
C ASP A 258 6.82 -3.32 -3.54
N GLN A 259 6.10 -2.59 -4.39
CA GLN A 259 5.28 -3.13 -5.49
C GLN A 259 5.56 -2.42 -6.81
N TYR A 260 6.53 -1.53 -6.87
CA TYR A 260 7.01 -0.94 -8.10
C TYR A 260 8.17 -1.75 -8.66
N ASP A 261 8.01 -2.25 -9.87
CA ASP A 261 9.04 -2.96 -10.63
C ASP A 261 9.24 -2.29 -11.98
N GLU A 262 10.41 -1.73 -12.19
CA GLU A 262 10.79 -1.04 -13.43
C GLU A 262 10.78 -1.96 -14.65
N ASN A 263 10.72 -3.27 -14.47
CA ASN A 263 10.63 -4.25 -15.55
C ASN A 263 9.19 -4.69 -15.85
N ASN A 264 8.19 -4.19 -15.10
CA ASN A 264 6.78 -4.51 -15.38
C ASN A 264 6.30 -3.72 -16.63
N PRO A 265 6.03 -4.39 -17.76
CA PRO A 265 5.70 -3.70 -19.01
C PRO A 265 4.35 -2.93 -18.94
N ILE A 266 3.43 -3.37 -18.09
CA ILE A 266 2.14 -2.69 -17.89
C ILE A 266 2.36 -1.38 -17.12
N GLY A 267 3.16 -1.44 -16.05
CA GLY A 267 3.54 -0.26 -15.27
C GLY A 267 4.30 0.75 -16.11
N GLN A 268 5.31 0.30 -16.89
CA GLN A 268 6.08 1.20 -17.73
C GLN A 268 5.24 1.86 -18.82
N ALA A 269 4.38 1.11 -19.50
CA ALA A 269 3.48 1.66 -20.52
C ALA A 269 2.50 2.70 -19.95
N TRP A 270 2.04 2.50 -18.71
CA TRP A 270 1.22 3.49 -18.00
C TRP A 270 2.04 4.74 -17.64
N LEU A 271 3.23 4.56 -17.05
CA LEU A 271 4.12 5.68 -16.70
C LEU A 271 4.51 6.54 -17.90
N ASP A 272 4.70 5.92 -19.08
CA ASP A 272 4.96 6.66 -20.33
C ASP A 272 3.76 7.53 -20.73
N ARG A 273 2.53 7.04 -20.58
CA ARG A 273 1.31 7.83 -20.86
C ARG A 273 1.14 8.94 -19.82
N TYR A 274 1.41 8.63 -18.53
CA TYR A 274 1.39 9.62 -17.46
C TYR A 274 2.39 10.76 -17.73
N ALA A 275 3.65 10.43 -18.06
CA ALA A 275 4.66 11.40 -18.38
C ALA A 275 4.28 12.29 -19.59
N LYS A 276 3.67 11.70 -20.62
CA LYS A 276 3.17 12.44 -21.79
C LYS A 276 2.05 13.42 -21.42
N ARG A 277 1.20 13.07 -20.46
CA ARG A 277 0.04 13.89 -20.05
C ARG A 277 0.42 14.97 -19.03
N TYR A 278 1.45 14.74 -18.20
CA TYR A 278 1.84 15.59 -17.09
C TYR A 278 3.31 16.00 -17.14
N ASP A 279 3.71 16.63 -18.22
CA ASP A 279 4.98 17.34 -18.42
C ASP A 279 6.25 16.56 -18.04
N GLY A 280 6.26 15.27 -18.33
CA GLY A 280 7.40 14.39 -18.05
C GLY A 280 7.45 13.81 -16.65
N SER A 281 6.51 14.12 -15.77
CA SER A 281 6.40 13.52 -14.43
C SER A 281 6.21 12.00 -14.52
N ARG A 282 6.96 11.25 -13.71
CA ARG A 282 6.88 9.79 -13.64
C ARG A 282 6.83 9.37 -12.18
N PRO A 283 5.66 9.07 -11.63
CA PRO A 283 5.53 8.65 -10.24
C PRO A 283 5.95 7.17 -10.06
N GLU A 284 7.23 6.90 -10.05
CA GLU A 284 7.87 5.57 -10.03
C GLU A 284 7.96 5.01 -8.61
N TYR A 285 6.82 4.74 -7.97
CA TYR A 285 6.75 4.17 -6.63
C TYR A 285 5.43 3.40 -6.42
N CYS A 286 5.35 2.60 -5.35
CA CYS A 286 4.27 1.62 -5.17
C CYS A 286 2.87 2.22 -5.14
N VAL A 287 2.64 3.37 -4.48
CA VAL A 287 1.29 3.96 -4.38
C VAL A 287 0.70 4.22 -5.77
N SER A 288 1.52 4.76 -6.68
CA SER A 288 1.05 5.14 -8.01
C SER A 288 0.64 3.93 -8.85
N VAL A 289 1.46 2.87 -8.87
CA VAL A 289 1.13 1.65 -9.63
C VAL A 289 -0.06 0.90 -9.04
N VAL A 290 -0.23 0.91 -7.72
CA VAL A 290 -1.40 0.33 -7.05
C VAL A 290 -2.65 1.14 -7.35
N ASN A 291 -2.60 2.48 -7.27
CA ASN A 291 -3.72 3.35 -7.64
C ASN A 291 -4.13 3.17 -9.10
N HIS A 292 -3.16 2.98 -10.02
CA HIS A 292 -3.46 2.62 -11.40
C HIS A 292 -4.27 1.33 -11.47
N ASP A 293 -3.87 0.29 -10.76
CA ASP A 293 -4.57 -1.00 -10.79
C ASP A 293 -5.97 -0.92 -10.16
N VAL A 294 -6.13 -0.11 -9.12
CA VAL A 294 -7.46 0.20 -8.56
C VAL A 294 -8.33 0.88 -9.61
N ALA A 295 -7.84 1.94 -10.24
CA ALA A 295 -8.57 2.69 -11.27
C ALA A 295 -8.95 1.82 -12.47
N ALA A 296 -8.00 1.05 -13.00
CA ALA A 296 -8.24 0.11 -14.11
C ALA A 296 -9.27 -0.99 -13.75
N THR A 297 -9.22 -1.47 -12.50
CA THR A 297 -10.22 -2.41 -11.98
C THR A 297 -11.61 -1.78 -11.88
N LEU A 298 -11.69 -0.52 -11.47
CA LEU A 298 -12.96 0.22 -11.42
C LEU A 298 -13.53 0.46 -12.82
N VAL A 299 -12.71 0.82 -13.81
CA VAL A 299 -13.15 0.91 -15.22
C VAL A 299 -13.80 -0.41 -15.64
N ARG A 300 -13.15 -1.54 -15.39
CA ARG A 300 -13.69 -2.86 -15.71
C ARG A 300 -15.01 -3.14 -14.96
N ALA A 301 -15.05 -2.81 -13.66
CA ALA A 301 -16.25 -3.01 -12.86
C ALA A 301 -17.43 -2.16 -13.34
N PHE A 302 -17.20 -0.89 -13.70
CA PHE A 302 -18.27 -0.03 -14.22
C PHE A 302 -18.80 -0.50 -15.57
N THR A 303 -17.91 -0.93 -16.47
CA THR A 303 -18.26 -1.49 -17.77
C THR A 303 -19.14 -2.76 -17.64
N ASP A 304 -18.83 -3.62 -16.66
CA ASP A 304 -19.51 -4.90 -16.44
C ASP A 304 -20.70 -4.81 -15.46
N SER A 305 -20.98 -3.61 -14.89
CA SER A 305 -22.03 -3.41 -13.89
C SER A 305 -23.40 -3.15 -14.54
N HIS A 306 -24.29 -4.12 -14.46
CA HIS A 306 -25.66 -3.99 -14.96
C HIS A 306 -26.66 -4.53 -13.91
N PRO A 307 -27.47 -3.65 -13.26
CA PRO A 307 -27.50 -2.19 -13.41
C PRO A 307 -26.31 -1.52 -12.75
N LEU A 308 -25.97 -0.30 -13.20
CA LEU A 308 -24.95 0.53 -12.56
C LEU A 308 -25.48 1.03 -11.18
N SER A 309 -25.01 0.39 -10.13
CA SER A 309 -25.42 0.61 -8.74
C SER A 309 -24.32 0.09 -7.80
N PRO A 310 -24.30 0.46 -6.50
CA PRO A 310 -23.30 -0.09 -5.56
C PRO A 310 -23.25 -1.62 -5.58
N ARG A 311 -24.39 -2.29 -5.60
CA ARG A 311 -24.47 -3.75 -5.70
C ARG A 311 -23.92 -4.26 -7.04
N GLY A 312 -24.32 -3.62 -8.15
CA GLY A 312 -23.84 -4.00 -9.48
C GLY A 312 -22.31 -3.86 -9.60
N VAL A 313 -21.74 -2.78 -9.05
CA VAL A 313 -20.28 -2.57 -8.99
C VAL A 313 -19.60 -3.65 -8.13
N LYS A 314 -20.14 -3.96 -6.95
CA LYS A 314 -19.62 -5.04 -6.09
C LYS A 314 -19.62 -6.39 -6.81
N GLU A 315 -20.71 -6.74 -7.48
CA GLU A 315 -20.83 -7.99 -8.25
C GLU A 315 -19.92 -8.00 -9.48
N ALA A 316 -19.69 -6.84 -10.11
CA ALA A 316 -18.75 -6.71 -11.21
C ALA A 316 -17.29 -6.85 -10.75
N LEU A 317 -16.94 -6.28 -9.60
CA LEU A 317 -15.63 -6.51 -8.97
C LEU A 317 -15.37 -8.00 -8.76
N GLU A 318 -16.35 -8.77 -8.27
CA GLU A 318 -16.21 -10.22 -8.07
C GLU A 318 -15.96 -11.01 -9.38
N ARG A 319 -16.27 -10.42 -10.52
CA ARG A 319 -16.04 -11.03 -11.85
C ARG A 319 -14.69 -10.68 -12.46
N VAL A 320 -13.95 -9.73 -11.90
CA VAL A 320 -12.60 -9.39 -12.38
C VAL A 320 -11.68 -10.61 -12.23
N LYS A 321 -11.10 -11.08 -13.33
CA LYS A 321 -10.21 -12.23 -13.35
C LYS A 321 -8.99 -11.98 -14.24
N MET A 322 -7.82 -12.28 -13.69
CA MET A 322 -6.55 -12.29 -14.41
C MET A 322 -6.24 -10.99 -15.18
N MET A 323 -6.73 -9.84 -14.68
CA MET A 323 -6.46 -8.55 -15.29
C MET A 323 -4.97 -8.21 -15.11
N PRO A 324 -4.24 -7.80 -16.16
CA PRO A 324 -2.85 -7.39 -16.03
C PRO A 324 -2.71 -6.22 -15.05
N ALA A 325 -1.69 -6.31 -14.19
CA ALA A 325 -1.40 -5.29 -13.16
C ALA A 325 -0.17 -4.46 -13.53
N ALA A 326 -0.20 -3.17 -13.24
CA ALA A 326 0.94 -2.26 -13.31
C ALA A 326 1.87 -2.45 -12.10
N SER A 327 1.33 -2.87 -10.97
CA SER A 327 2.07 -3.15 -9.75
C SER A 327 2.71 -4.55 -9.78
N GLY A 328 3.79 -4.67 -9.03
CA GLY A 328 4.51 -5.93 -8.82
C GLY A 328 5.36 -6.39 -10.00
N ALA A 329 5.93 -7.58 -9.86
CA ALA A 329 6.78 -8.20 -10.86
C ALA A 329 6.06 -8.42 -12.19
N PRO A 330 6.79 -8.52 -13.32
CA PRO A 330 6.22 -8.84 -14.63
C PRO A 330 5.30 -10.07 -14.57
N GLY A 331 4.09 -9.93 -15.13
CA GLY A 331 3.10 -11.01 -15.12
C GLY A 331 2.12 -10.99 -13.94
N THR A 332 2.26 -10.06 -13.01
CA THR A 332 1.26 -9.86 -11.94
C THR A 332 -0.14 -9.64 -12.49
N ARG A 333 -1.13 -10.23 -11.83
CA ARG A 333 -2.54 -10.20 -12.24
C ARG A 333 -3.46 -9.87 -11.07
N VAL A 334 -4.46 -9.03 -11.33
CA VAL A 334 -5.55 -8.74 -10.39
C VAL A 334 -6.68 -9.74 -10.60
N SER A 335 -7.18 -10.31 -9.51
CA SER A 335 -8.36 -11.18 -9.52
C SER A 335 -9.16 -11.03 -8.24
N PHE A 336 -10.47 -10.87 -8.37
CA PHE A 336 -11.41 -10.93 -7.25
C PHE A 336 -12.42 -12.05 -7.46
N GLY A 337 -13.17 -12.38 -6.41
CA GLY A 337 -14.23 -13.37 -6.47
C GLY A 337 -15.15 -13.26 -5.27
N LYS A 338 -16.22 -14.03 -5.25
CA LYS A 338 -17.15 -14.05 -4.12
C LYS A 338 -16.47 -14.32 -2.77
N TRP A 339 -15.41 -15.12 -2.80
CA TRP A 339 -14.63 -15.52 -1.60
C TRP A 339 -13.19 -15.04 -1.63
N THR A 340 -12.80 -14.29 -2.68
CA THR A 340 -11.45 -13.75 -2.85
C THR A 340 -11.58 -12.24 -2.92
N ARG A 341 -11.23 -11.56 -1.85
CA ARG A 341 -11.38 -10.10 -1.68
C ARG A 341 -10.05 -9.36 -1.76
N ARG A 342 -8.95 -10.09 -1.96
CA ARG A 342 -7.62 -9.54 -2.20
C ARG A 342 -7.32 -9.57 -3.69
N ALA A 343 -6.74 -8.48 -4.19
CA ALA A 343 -6.38 -8.33 -5.61
C ALA A 343 -5.34 -9.37 -6.05
N TRP A 344 -4.38 -9.67 -5.18
CA TRP A 344 -3.29 -10.62 -5.44
C TRP A 344 -3.31 -11.75 -4.43
N MET A 345 -2.86 -12.92 -4.88
CA MET A 345 -2.75 -14.13 -4.06
C MET A 345 -1.29 -14.55 -3.93
N GLY A 346 -0.83 -14.67 -2.68
CA GLY A 346 0.56 -14.99 -2.36
C GLY A 346 1.53 -13.83 -2.62
N ALA A 347 2.81 -14.01 -2.33
CA ALA A 347 3.82 -12.94 -2.30
C ALA A 347 4.45 -12.61 -3.67
N GLY A 348 4.05 -13.28 -4.76
CA GLY A 348 4.67 -13.13 -6.09
C GLY A 348 4.55 -11.75 -6.75
N TYR A 349 3.73 -10.87 -6.20
CA TYR A 349 3.62 -9.48 -6.62
C TYR A 349 4.59 -8.53 -5.91
N LEU A 350 5.28 -9.01 -4.87
CA LEU A 350 6.18 -8.21 -4.06
C LEU A 350 7.59 -8.19 -4.64
N VAL A 351 8.22 -7.04 -4.52
CA VAL A 351 9.62 -6.79 -4.86
C VAL A 351 10.35 -6.18 -3.67
N ALA A 352 11.67 -6.30 -3.63
CA ALA A 352 12.51 -5.63 -2.65
C ALA A 352 13.32 -4.53 -3.33
N ARG A 353 13.39 -3.37 -2.69
CA ARG A 353 14.10 -2.20 -3.22
C ARG A 353 14.99 -1.58 -2.16
N THR A 354 15.95 -0.78 -2.58
CA THR A 354 16.77 0.08 -1.74
C THR A 354 16.91 1.46 -2.37
N LEU A 355 17.24 2.46 -1.56
CA LEU A 355 17.40 3.84 -2.00
C LEU A 355 18.84 4.15 -2.36
N ASP A 356 19.01 5.03 -3.35
CA ASP A 356 20.29 5.66 -3.64
C ASP A 356 20.50 6.91 -2.78
N ALA A 357 21.76 7.25 -2.52
CA ALA A 357 22.10 8.42 -1.74
C ALA A 357 21.86 9.75 -2.48
N ASP A 358 21.41 9.70 -3.73
CA ASP A 358 21.11 10.88 -4.55
C ASP A 358 19.80 11.60 -4.16
N GLY A 359 18.99 10.98 -3.29
CA GLY A 359 17.73 11.54 -2.80
C GLY A 359 16.56 11.42 -3.78
N VAL A 360 16.70 10.65 -4.86
CA VAL A 360 15.72 10.57 -5.95
C VAL A 360 15.44 9.14 -6.39
N ASN A 361 16.49 8.32 -6.54
CA ASN A 361 16.38 7.01 -7.17
C ASN A 361 16.31 5.87 -6.14
N SER A 362 15.53 4.88 -6.48
CA SER A 362 15.53 3.58 -5.82
C SER A 362 15.74 2.50 -6.88
N HIS A 363 16.30 1.36 -6.52
CA HIS A 363 16.49 0.27 -7.46
C HIS A 363 16.05 -1.08 -6.90
N LEU A 364 15.67 -1.96 -7.81
CA LEU A 364 15.27 -3.33 -7.52
C LEU A 364 16.45 -4.13 -6.96
N VAL A 365 16.21 -4.86 -5.88
CA VAL A 365 17.18 -5.73 -5.21
C VAL A 365 16.84 -7.19 -5.43
N ASP A 366 15.55 -7.54 -5.36
CA ASP A 366 15.09 -8.95 -5.45
C ASP A 366 13.59 -9.00 -5.77
N ARG A 367 13.12 -10.15 -6.23
CA ARG A 367 11.70 -10.50 -6.40
C ARG A 367 11.39 -11.77 -5.62
N PHE A 368 10.17 -11.88 -5.15
CA PHE A 368 9.74 -13.11 -4.50
C PHE A 368 9.73 -14.28 -5.50
N GLY A 369 10.35 -15.40 -5.11
CA GLY A 369 10.36 -16.65 -5.91
C GLY A 369 11.40 -16.70 -7.03
N GLU A 370 12.17 -15.66 -7.27
CA GLU A 370 13.36 -15.77 -8.14
C GLU A 370 14.47 -16.50 -7.38
N GLU A 371 15.05 -17.53 -8.02
CA GLU A 371 16.26 -18.17 -7.53
C GLU A 371 17.46 -17.23 -7.81
N GLY A 372 18.22 -16.92 -6.77
CA GLY A 372 19.38 -16.02 -6.84
C GLY A 372 20.57 -16.66 -7.55
#